data_16b09b2c438ee6e7e6e85ed2dfba9eb8
#
_entry.id   16b09b2c438ee6e7e6e85ed2dfba9eb8
#
_cell.length_a   1.000
_cell.length_b   1.000
_cell.length_c   1.000
_cell.angle_alpha   90.00
_cell.angle_beta   90.00
_cell.angle_gamma   90.00
#
_symmetry.space_group_name_H-M   'P 1'
#
loop_
_entity.id
_entity.type
_entity.pdbx_description
1 polymer ?
#
loop_
_entity_poly.entity_id
_entity_poly.type
_entity_poly.pdbx_seq_one_letter_code
_entity_poly.pdbx_strand_id
1 'polypeptide(L)'
;MAPLKFRKIAVLGYRSVGKSSLTIQFVEGQFIDRYDPTIENTFNKTINFDGQDFYLQLVDTAGQDEYSIFSRSHTVDIHGYVLVYSVTSMKSFEVIKAIRSKLLDMVGKIHRPSSPHYAPPFEPPCFCQMCRIPTVLVANKKDLSKQRVVQTEEGKKLADSWGAAFLESSAKQNDTTVEIFKMMIQEIEKAEGYTQDRKCDMM
;
A
#
# COMPACT_ATOMS: atom_id res chain seq x y z
N MET A 1 4.60 -15.72 25.05
CA MET A 1 3.74 -15.01 24.06
C MET A 1 4.65 -14.11 23.25
N ALA A 2 4.57 -14.19 21.92
CA ALA A 2 5.30 -13.25 21.06
C ALA A 2 4.78 -11.81 21.29
N PRO A 3 5.66 -10.78 21.29
CA PRO A 3 5.25 -9.40 21.50
C PRO A 3 4.32 -8.93 20.38
N LEU A 4 3.31 -8.11 20.72
CA LEU A 4 2.40 -7.51 19.75
C LEU A 4 3.19 -6.60 18.81
N LYS A 5 3.11 -6.83 17.50
CA LYS A 5 3.76 -5.99 16.49
C LYS A 5 2.80 -4.93 15.97
N PHE A 6 3.24 -3.68 15.98
CA PHE A 6 2.49 -2.56 15.41
C PHE A 6 2.84 -2.34 13.93
N ARG A 7 1.81 -2.18 13.08
CA ARG A 7 1.98 -1.87 11.66
C ARG A 7 0.99 -0.79 11.23
N LYS A 8 1.51 0.29 10.66
CA LYS A 8 0.70 1.38 10.11
C LYS A 8 0.70 1.26 8.58
N ILE A 9 -0.49 1.19 8.00
CA ILE A 9 -0.70 0.91 6.57
C ILE A 9 -1.55 2.04 5.99
N ALA A 10 -1.11 2.65 4.90
CA ALA A 10 -1.91 3.64 4.19
C ALA A 10 -2.62 3.01 2.99
N VAL A 11 -3.90 3.33 2.82
CA VAL A 11 -4.73 2.89 1.69
C VAL A 11 -4.90 4.06 0.73
N LEU A 12 -4.31 3.95 -0.45
CA LEU A 12 -4.22 5.01 -1.44
C LEU A 12 -4.91 4.61 -2.75
N GLY A 13 -5.40 5.58 -3.50
CA GLY A 13 -6.02 5.35 -4.79
C GLY A 13 -6.97 6.46 -5.20
N TYR A 14 -7.45 6.39 -6.44
CA TYR A 14 -8.37 7.37 -7.00
C TYR A 14 -9.69 7.42 -6.21
N ARG A 15 -10.47 8.49 -6.41
CA ARG A 15 -11.82 8.60 -5.81
C ARG A 15 -12.73 7.47 -6.28
N SER A 16 -13.65 7.05 -5.41
CA SER A 16 -14.69 6.04 -5.70
C SER A 16 -14.20 4.66 -6.12
N VAL A 17 -12.92 4.31 -5.90
CA VAL A 17 -12.40 2.96 -6.17
C VAL A 17 -12.75 1.95 -5.08
N GLY A 18 -13.25 2.41 -3.91
CA GLY A 18 -13.70 1.57 -2.80
C GLY A 18 -12.65 1.36 -1.70
N LYS A 19 -11.71 2.32 -1.48
CA LYS A 19 -10.73 2.27 -0.37
C LYS A 19 -11.41 2.12 0.99
N SER A 20 -12.31 3.06 1.31
CA SER A 20 -13.07 3.05 2.56
C SER A 20 -13.93 1.79 2.70
N SER A 21 -14.58 1.35 1.60
CA SER A 21 -15.38 0.12 1.62
C SER A 21 -14.53 -1.11 1.94
N LEU A 22 -13.31 -1.22 1.38
CA LEU A 22 -12.36 -2.30 1.71
C LEU A 22 -11.91 -2.23 3.16
N THR A 23 -11.59 -1.04 3.65
CA THR A 23 -11.12 -0.85 5.03
C THR A 23 -12.21 -1.16 6.05
N ILE A 24 -13.42 -0.64 5.85
CA ILE A 24 -14.58 -0.90 6.72
C ILE A 24 -14.96 -2.39 6.68
N GLN A 25 -14.99 -2.98 5.49
CA GLN A 25 -15.26 -4.41 5.34
C GLN A 25 -14.23 -5.27 6.09
N PHE A 26 -12.97 -4.90 6.05
CA PHE A 26 -11.93 -5.59 6.80
C PHE A 26 -12.09 -5.41 8.31
N VAL A 27 -12.33 -4.19 8.79
CA VAL A 27 -12.38 -3.87 10.23
C VAL A 27 -13.68 -4.35 10.87
N GLU A 28 -14.83 -4.05 10.25
CA GLU A 28 -16.16 -4.23 10.81
C GLU A 28 -16.91 -5.44 10.24
N GLY A 29 -16.43 -6.00 9.11
CA GLY A 29 -17.11 -7.11 8.43
C GLY A 29 -18.43 -6.69 7.75
N GLN A 30 -18.57 -5.39 7.45
CA GLN A 30 -19.79 -4.83 6.87
C GLN A 30 -19.49 -4.08 5.56
N PHE A 31 -20.34 -4.26 4.56
CA PHE A 31 -20.30 -3.48 3.34
C PHE A 31 -21.31 -2.34 3.42
N ILE A 32 -20.83 -1.11 3.31
CA ILE A 32 -21.67 0.09 3.30
C ILE A 32 -21.76 0.58 1.84
N ASP A 33 -22.97 0.51 1.27
CA ASP A 33 -23.23 0.94 -0.12
C ASP A 33 -23.55 2.46 -0.20
N ARG A 34 -23.08 3.24 0.77
CA ARG A 34 -23.20 4.70 0.75
C ARG A 34 -21.83 5.29 0.43
N TYR A 35 -21.79 6.15 -0.56
CA TYR A 35 -20.59 6.92 -0.88
C TYR A 35 -20.62 8.24 -0.09
N ASP A 36 -19.75 8.33 0.91
CA ASP A 36 -19.45 9.58 1.59
C ASP A 36 -17.99 9.96 1.26
N PRO A 37 -17.71 11.19 0.79
CA PRO A 37 -16.36 11.61 0.52
C PRO A 37 -15.50 11.56 1.79
N THR A 38 -14.45 10.75 1.78
CA THR A 38 -13.49 10.63 2.87
C THR A 38 -12.51 11.80 2.83
N ILE A 39 -12.22 12.38 3.99
CA ILE A 39 -11.10 13.31 4.16
C ILE A 39 -9.88 12.47 4.55
N GLU A 40 -9.87 11.91 5.73
CA GLU A 40 -8.91 10.92 6.23
C GLU A 40 -9.54 10.25 7.46
N ASN A 41 -9.55 8.92 7.48
CA ASN A 41 -10.02 8.15 8.62
C ASN A 41 -8.95 7.16 9.05
N THR A 42 -8.84 6.90 10.34
CA THR A 42 -7.94 5.89 10.89
C THR A 42 -8.74 4.80 11.56
N PHE A 43 -8.49 3.57 11.14
CA PHE A 43 -9.11 2.36 11.71
C PHE A 43 -8.05 1.49 12.36
N ASN A 44 -8.44 0.76 13.40
CA ASN A 44 -7.53 -0.13 14.12
C ASN A 44 -8.13 -1.53 14.16
N LYS A 45 -7.28 -2.54 13.95
CA LYS A 45 -7.66 -3.95 14.08
C LYS A 45 -6.47 -4.80 14.48
N THR A 46 -6.70 -5.71 15.41
CA THR A 46 -5.72 -6.76 15.75
C THR A 46 -6.03 -8.01 14.94
N ILE A 47 -5.01 -8.60 14.32
CA ILE A 47 -5.13 -9.89 13.65
C ILE A 47 -3.97 -10.80 14.06
N ASN A 48 -4.24 -12.11 14.08
CA ASN A 48 -3.21 -13.13 14.23
C ASN A 48 -2.77 -13.60 12.83
N PHE A 49 -1.47 -13.60 12.59
CA PHE A 49 -0.87 -14.10 11.37
C PHE A 49 0.40 -14.88 11.69
N ASP A 50 0.45 -16.16 11.28
CA ASP A 50 1.53 -17.11 11.54
C ASP A 50 1.93 -17.20 13.03
N GLY A 51 0.92 -17.18 13.92
CA GLY A 51 1.13 -17.27 15.37
C GLY A 51 1.65 -15.97 16.02
N GLN A 52 1.78 -14.89 15.25
CA GLN A 52 2.16 -13.57 15.71
C GLN A 52 0.95 -12.62 15.66
N ASP A 53 0.73 -11.89 16.75
CA ASP A 53 -0.32 -10.86 16.78
C ASP A 53 0.21 -9.54 16.24
N PHE A 54 -0.59 -8.96 15.31
CA PHE A 54 -0.32 -7.66 14.70
C PHE A 54 -1.43 -6.69 15.04
N TYR A 55 -1.06 -5.53 15.57
CA TYR A 55 -1.94 -4.39 15.71
C TYR A 55 -1.81 -3.50 14.48
N LEU A 56 -2.83 -3.52 13.63
CA LEU A 56 -2.87 -2.76 12.39
C LEU A 56 -3.56 -1.41 12.60
N GLN A 57 -2.88 -0.35 12.22
CA GLN A 57 -3.46 0.97 12.07
C GLN A 57 -3.59 1.28 10.59
N LEU A 58 -4.84 1.39 10.10
CA LEU A 58 -5.16 1.61 8.70
C LEU A 58 -5.54 3.07 8.50
N VAL A 59 -4.80 3.75 7.64
CA VAL A 59 -5.09 5.14 7.26
C VAL A 59 -5.83 5.11 5.93
N ASP A 60 -7.16 5.29 5.97
CA ASP A 60 -8.01 5.45 4.80
C ASP A 60 -7.97 6.91 4.34
N THR A 61 -7.44 7.14 3.16
CA THR A 61 -7.18 8.48 2.66
C THR A 61 -8.27 8.97 1.69
N ALA A 62 -8.37 10.27 1.54
CA ALA A 62 -9.16 10.88 0.47
C ALA A 62 -8.79 10.33 -0.91
N GLY A 63 -9.75 10.31 -1.82
CA GLY A 63 -9.47 9.97 -3.22
C GLY A 63 -8.47 10.93 -3.83
N GLN A 64 -7.40 10.40 -4.40
CA GLN A 64 -6.32 11.17 -5.00
C GLN A 64 -6.42 11.14 -6.52
N ASP A 65 -6.01 12.22 -7.16
CA ASP A 65 -5.85 12.32 -8.61
C ASP A 65 -4.39 12.60 -8.99
N GLU A 66 -4.12 12.73 -10.28
CA GLU A 66 -2.79 13.01 -10.79
C GLU A 66 -2.20 14.36 -10.31
N TYR A 67 -3.04 15.29 -9.87
CA TYR A 67 -2.64 16.63 -9.41
C TYR A 67 -2.64 16.77 -7.90
N SER A 68 -3.19 15.82 -7.17
CA SER A 68 -3.27 15.86 -5.70
C SER A 68 -1.89 16.02 -5.07
N ILE A 69 -1.80 16.94 -4.10
CA ILE A 69 -0.59 17.10 -3.30
C ILE A 69 -0.53 15.95 -2.31
N PHE A 70 0.57 15.22 -2.33
CA PHE A 70 0.79 14.15 -1.36
C PHE A 70 1.10 14.75 0.02
N SER A 71 0.25 14.50 1.01
CA SER A 71 0.49 14.94 2.37
C SER A 71 1.65 14.16 2.99
N ARG A 72 2.45 14.82 3.84
CA ARG A 72 3.48 14.14 4.63
C ARG A 72 2.89 13.09 5.57
N SER A 73 1.64 13.26 6.01
CA SER A 73 0.94 12.26 6.84
C SER A 73 0.82 10.89 6.16
N HIS A 74 0.84 10.86 4.82
CA HIS A 74 0.78 9.64 4.04
C HIS A 74 2.14 8.95 3.86
N THR A 75 3.22 9.47 4.45
CA THR A 75 4.57 8.93 4.30
C THR A 75 5.32 8.77 5.62
N VAL A 76 4.93 9.53 6.65
CA VAL A 76 5.58 9.46 7.96
C VAL A 76 5.04 8.26 8.75
N ASP A 77 5.96 7.42 9.23
CA ASP A 77 5.69 6.22 10.04
C ASP A 77 4.79 5.17 9.33
N ILE A 78 4.67 5.21 8.01
CA ILE A 78 3.93 4.20 7.24
C ILE A 78 4.87 3.04 6.93
N HIS A 79 4.44 1.82 7.32
CA HIS A 79 5.19 0.59 7.09
C HIS A 79 4.89 -0.03 5.73
N GLY A 80 3.69 0.20 5.18
CA GLY A 80 3.29 -0.34 3.88
C GLY A 80 2.11 0.36 3.24
N TYR A 81 1.93 0.14 1.94
CA TYR A 81 0.95 0.83 1.12
C TYR A 81 0.05 -0.13 0.36
N VAL A 82 -1.26 0.02 0.53
CA VAL A 82 -2.27 -0.65 -0.28
C VAL A 82 -2.73 0.32 -1.37
N LEU A 83 -2.36 0.03 -2.61
CA LEU A 83 -2.70 0.84 -3.77
C LEU A 83 -3.94 0.26 -4.46
N VAL A 84 -5.05 0.99 -4.45
CA VAL A 84 -6.36 0.49 -4.91
C VAL A 84 -6.77 1.18 -6.19
N TYR A 85 -7.14 0.39 -7.22
CA TYR A 85 -7.85 0.87 -8.40
C TYR A 85 -9.14 0.07 -8.60
N SER A 86 -10.03 0.56 -9.47
CA SER A 86 -11.26 -0.15 -9.85
C SER A 86 -11.10 -0.81 -11.20
N VAL A 87 -11.48 -2.08 -11.33
CA VAL A 87 -11.49 -2.80 -12.62
C VAL A 87 -12.43 -2.17 -13.65
N THR A 88 -13.38 -1.34 -13.20
CA THR A 88 -14.35 -0.64 -14.04
C THR A 88 -13.90 0.76 -14.48
N SER A 89 -12.68 1.20 -14.14
CA SER A 89 -12.21 2.55 -14.40
C SER A 89 -10.75 2.57 -14.86
N MET A 90 -10.55 2.72 -16.18
CA MET A 90 -9.21 2.91 -16.76
C MET A 90 -8.52 4.14 -16.16
N LYS A 91 -9.25 5.23 -15.91
CA LYS A 91 -8.70 6.42 -15.28
C LYS A 91 -8.09 6.10 -13.90
N SER A 92 -8.76 5.30 -13.07
CA SER A 92 -8.21 4.91 -11.76
C SER A 92 -6.93 4.08 -11.88
N PHE A 93 -6.81 3.28 -12.94
CA PHE A 93 -5.62 2.49 -13.25
C PHE A 93 -4.45 3.36 -13.72
N GLU A 94 -4.70 4.41 -14.48
CA GLU A 94 -3.66 5.38 -14.86
C GLU A 94 -3.21 6.22 -13.66
N VAL A 95 -4.16 6.71 -12.87
CA VAL A 95 -3.86 7.54 -11.69
C VAL A 95 -3.04 6.77 -10.65
N ILE A 96 -3.25 5.46 -10.48
CA ILE A 96 -2.49 4.67 -9.50
C ILE A 96 -1.00 4.62 -9.85
N LYS A 97 -0.63 4.69 -11.14
CA LYS A 97 0.75 4.77 -11.60
C LYS A 97 1.39 6.10 -11.15
N ALA A 98 0.65 7.20 -11.30
CA ALA A 98 1.10 8.53 -10.86
C ALA A 98 1.22 8.61 -9.33
N ILE A 99 0.27 8.03 -8.58
CA ILE A 99 0.31 7.95 -7.11
C ILE A 99 1.59 7.22 -6.66
N ARG A 100 1.90 6.07 -7.28
CA ARG A 100 3.11 5.32 -6.93
C ARG A 100 4.39 6.11 -7.24
N SER A 101 4.47 6.78 -8.37
CA SER A 101 5.62 7.63 -8.70
C SER A 101 5.85 8.71 -7.65
N LYS A 102 4.78 9.44 -7.28
CA LYS A 102 4.84 10.45 -6.22
C LYS A 102 5.26 9.87 -4.87
N LEU A 103 4.75 8.68 -4.52
CA LEU A 103 5.11 7.98 -3.31
C LEU A 103 6.61 7.66 -3.26
N LEU A 104 7.17 7.13 -4.36
CA LEU A 104 8.60 6.86 -4.46
C LEU A 104 9.45 8.11 -4.30
N ASP A 105 9.05 9.22 -4.93
CA ASP A 105 9.73 10.52 -4.82
C ASP A 105 9.73 11.04 -3.38
N MET A 106 8.61 10.90 -2.69
CA MET A 106 8.47 11.36 -1.30
C MET A 106 9.29 10.53 -0.33
N VAL A 107 9.19 9.21 -0.41
CA VAL A 107 9.95 8.29 0.45
C VAL A 107 11.44 8.40 0.17
N GLY A 108 11.84 8.53 -1.10
CA GLY A 108 13.24 8.73 -1.49
C GLY A 108 13.84 10.04 -0.93
N LYS A 109 13.04 11.10 -0.76
CA LYS A 109 13.48 12.36 -0.16
C LYS A 109 13.66 12.26 1.37
N ILE A 110 12.84 11.46 2.04
CA ILE A 110 12.93 11.27 3.50
C ILE A 110 14.22 10.52 3.87
N HIS A 111 14.69 9.61 3.03
CA HIS A 111 15.88 8.79 3.28
C HIS A 111 17.19 9.43 2.79
N ARG A 112 17.15 10.63 2.21
CA ARG A 112 18.39 11.38 1.90
C ARG A 112 18.86 12.12 3.16
N PRO A 113 20.12 11.88 3.62
CA PRO A 113 20.67 12.70 4.71
C PRO A 113 20.74 14.17 4.26
N SER A 114 20.20 15.05 5.11
CA SER A 114 20.08 16.50 4.85
C SER A 114 21.43 17.27 4.93
N SER A 115 22.56 16.59 4.85
CA SER A 115 23.88 17.22 4.96
C SER A 115 24.69 17.08 3.66
N PRO A 116 24.93 18.18 2.92
CA PRO A 116 25.75 18.15 1.69
C PRO A 116 27.26 18.04 1.96
N HIS A 117 27.70 17.94 3.22
CA HIS A 117 29.13 18.03 3.57
C HIS A 117 29.82 16.69 3.85
N TYR A 118 29.15 15.56 3.70
CA TYR A 118 29.77 14.25 3.85
C TYR A 118 29.31 13.29 2.75
N ALA A 119 29.65 13.59 1.51
CA ALA A 119 29.62 12.60 0.45
C ALA A 119 31.04 12.04 0.34
N PRO A 120 31.29 10.76 0.64
CA PRO A 120 32.56 10.12 0.32
C PRO A 120 32.73 10.16 -1.21
N PRO A 121 33.96 10.45 -1.74
CA PRO A 121 34.18 10.72 -3.14
C PRO A 121 34.05 9.50 -4.08
N PHE A 122 33.55 8.36 -3.60
CA PHE A 122 33.50 7.12 -4.39
C PHE A 122 32.28 6.23 -3.99
N GLU A 123 31.09 6.80 -3.87
CA GLU A 123 29.91 5.95 -3.98
C GLU A 123 29.21 6.29 -5.30
N PRO A 124 28.96 5.25 -6.18
CA PRO A 124 28.04 5.43 -7.28
C PRO A 124 26.73 5.92 -6.69
N PRO A 125 25.93 6.72 -7.42
CA PRO A 125 24.64 7.14 -6.90
C PRO A 125 23.95 5.87 -6.49
N CYS A 126 23.84 5.66 -5.17
CA CYS A 126 23.11 4.57 -4.62
C CYS A 126 21.65 4.85 -5.00
N PHE A 127 21.36 4.55 -6.22
CA PHE A 127 20.01 4.27 -6.71
C PHE A 127 19.69 2.96 -5.98
N CYS A 128 19.44 3.15 -4.69
CA CYS A 128 19.23 2.05 -3.79
C CYS A 128 17.97 1.36 -4.25
N GLN A 129 18.15 0.36 -5.08
CA GLN A 129 17.20 -0.72 -5.35
C GLN A 129 16.77 -1.38 -4.02
N MET A 130 17.19 -0.77 -2.90
CA MET A 130 17.21 -1.29 -1.55
C MET A 130 16.11 -0.79 -0.62
N CYS A 131 15.41 0.28 -0.97
CA CYS A 131 14.19 0.64 -0.25
C CYS A 131 12.99 0.11 -1.00
N ARG A 132 12.84 -1.22 -1.01
CA ARG A 132 11.60 -1.84 -1.47
C ARG A 132 10.49 -1.34 -0.54
N ILE A 133 9.69 -0.42 -1.04
CA ILE A 133 8.52 0.07 -0.32
C ILE A 133 7.49 -1.05 -0.32
N PRO A 134 7.13 -1.64 0.84
CA PRO A 134 6.11 -2.67 0.91
C PRO A 134 4.82 -2.17 0.27
N THR A 135 4.39 -2.82 -0.81
CA THR A 135 3.26 -2.37 -1.62
C THR A 135 2.43 -3.56 -2.06
N VAL A 136 1.12 -3.45 -1.90
CA VAL A 136 0.12 -4.37 -2.47
C VAL A 136 -0.76 -3.60 -3.44
N LEU A 137 -0.85 -4.05 -4.68
CA LEU A 137 -1.74 -3.51 -5.70
C LEU A 137 -3.06 -4.28 -5.69
N VAL A 138 -4.16 -3.57 -5.47
CA VAL A 138 -5.51 -4.16 -5.37
C VAL A 138 -6.39 -3.70 -6.52
N ALA A 139 -6.89 -4.66 -7.31
CA ALA A 139 -7.92 -4.45 -8.31
C ALA A 139 -9.30 -4.70 -7.67
N ASN A 140 -9.98 -3.63 -7.27
CA ASN A 140 -11.26 -3.71 -6.58
C ASN A 140 -12.46 -3.74 -7.56
N LYS A 141 -13.63 -4.13 -7.04
CA LYS A 141 -14.91 -4.26 -7.76
C LYS A 141 -14.92 -5.38 -8.80
N LYS A 142 -14.21 -6.49 -8.53
CA LYS A 142 -14.20 -7.65 -9.44
C LYS A 142 -15.59 -8.25 -9.69
N ASP A 143 -16.54 -8.01 -8.78
CA ASP A 143 -17.95 -8.40 -8.90
C ASP A 143 -18.65 -7.74 -10.11
N LEU A 144 -18.18 -6.58 -10.56
CA LEU A 144 -18.70 -5.86 -11.71
C LEU A 144 -18.04 -6.31 -13.03
N SER A 145 -17.94 -7.62 -13.24
CA SER A 145 -17.27 -8.24 -14.41
C SER A 145 -17.80 -7.74 -15.76
N LYS A 146 -19.12 -7.45 -15.85
CA LYS A 146 -19.75 -6.91 -17.07
C LYS A 146 -19.31 -5.48 -17.41
N GLN A 147 -18.79 -4.74 -16.44
CA GLN A 147 -18.32 -3.35 -16.59
C GLN A 147 -16.79 -3.27 -16.54
N ARG A 148 -16.11 -4.43 -16.56
CA ARG A 148 -14.63 -4.48 -16.51
C ARG A 148 -14.04 -3.81 -17.74
N VAL A 149 -13.11 -2.89 -17.53
CA VAL A 149 -12.33 -2.21 -18.57
C VAL A 149 -10.82 -2.48 -18.42
N VAL A 150 -10.37 -2.87 -17.21
CA VAL A 150 -8.97 -3.23 -16.96
C VAL A 150 -8.90 -4.75 -16.76
N GLN A 151 -8.11 -5.41 -17.60
CA GLN A 151 -7.96 -6.86 -17.52
C GLN A 151 -7.03 -7.26 -16.36
N THR A 152 -7.22 -8.48 -15.84
CA THR A 152 -6.42 -9.02 -14.73
C THR A 152 -4.93 -9.04 -15.07
N GLU A 153 -4.59 -9.40 -16.30
CA GLU A 153 -3.22 -9.48 -16.81
C GLU A 153 -2.52 -8.12 -16.81
N GLU A 154 -3.25 -7.03 -17.08
CA GLU A 154 -2.72 -5.66 -17.05
C GLU A 154 -2.34 -5.27 -15.62
N GLY A 155 -3.23 -5.54 -14.66
CA GLY A 155 -2.97 -5.31 -13.24
C GLY A 155 -1.80 -6.13 -12.74
N LYS A 156 -1.73 -7.40 -13.09
CA LYS A 156 -0.63 -8.30 -12.71
C LYS A 156 0.71 -7.86 -13.29
N LYS A 157 0.76 -7.55 -14.59
CA LYS A 157 1.97 -7.01 -15.24
C LYS A 157 2.46 -5.73 -14.58
N LEU A 158 1.53 -4.85 -14.19
CA LEU A 158 1.88 -3.61 -13.50
C LEU A 158 2.49 -3.91 -12.13
N ALA A 159 1.87 -4.79 -11.34
CA ALA A 159 2.39 -5.18 -10.03
C ALA A 159 3.77 -5.85 -10.15
N ASP A 160 3.95 -6.77 -11.11
CA ASP A 160 5.23 -7.45 -11.39
C ASP A 160 6.33 -6.43 -11.73
N SER A 161 6.02 -5.41 -12.54
CA SER A 161 6.95 -4.33 -12.89
C SER A 161 7.38 -3.49 -11.68
N TRP A 162 6.56 -3.49 -10.63
CA TRP A 162 6.83 -2.79 -9.38
C TRP A 162 7.48 -3.67 -8.31
N GLY A 163 7.53 -4.98 -8.53
CA GLY A 163 7.87 -5.96 -7.52
C GLY A 163 6.86 -5.96 -6.36
N ALA A 164 5.61 -5.57 -6.62
CA ALA A 164 4.53 -5.51 -5.65
C ALA A 164 3.68 -6.78 -5.72
N ALA A 165 3.02 -7.12 -4.61
CA ALA A 165 2.01 -8.16 -4.60
C ALA A 165 0.73 -7.67 -5.29
N PHE A 166 -0.01 -8.59 -5.94
CA PHE A 166 -1.23 -8.28 -6.67
C PHE A 166 -2.40 -9.13 -6.18
N LEU A 167 -3.56 -8.50 -6.00
CA LEU A 167 -4.80 -9.20 -5.67
C LEU A 167 -6.01 -8.52 -6.32
N GLU A 168 -6.94 -9.32 -6.82
CA GLU A 168 -8.28 -8.86 -7.19
C GLU A 168 -9.24 -9.04 -6.02
N SER A 169 -10.04 -8.03 -5.74
CA SER A 169 -10.95 -8.02 -4.61
C SER A 169 -12.32 -7.44 -4.95
N SER A 170 -13.27 -7.77 -4.11
CA SER A 170 -14.56 -7.09 -4.04
C SER A 170 -14.89 -6.79 -2.58
N ALA A 171 -14.94 -5.51 -2.24
CA ALA A 171 -15.39 -5.09 -0.92
C ALA A 171 -16.82 -5.59 -0.61
N LYS A 172 -17.63 -5.79 -1.65
CA LYS A 172 -19.01 -6.28 -1.50
C LYS A 172 -19.07 -7.76 -1.16
N GLN A 173 -18.21 -8.60 -1.76
CA GLN A 173 -18.23 -10.06 -1.60
C GLN A 173 -17.40 -10.53 -0.39
N ASN A 174 -16.50 -9.69 0.13
CA ASN A 174 -15.62 -9.95 1.29
C ASN A 174 -14.77 -11.23 1.20
N ASP A 175 -14.59 -11.80 0.02
CA ASP A 175 -13.88 -13.06 -0.17
C ASP A 175 -12.36 -12.94 0.00
N THR A 176 -11.79 -11.78 -0.33
CA THR A 176 -10.33 -11.55 -0.37
C THR A 176 -9.87 -10.36 0.48
N THR A 177 -10.78 -9.69 1.20
CA THR A 177 -10.44 -8.46 1.95
C THR A 177 -9.40 -8.73 3.05
N VAL A 178 -9.53 -9.83 3.77
CA VAL A 178 -8.57 -10.22 4.82
C VAL A 178 -7.22 -10.60 4.21
N GLU A 179 -7.22 -11.21 3.02
CA GLU A 179 -6.00 -11.63 2.33
C GLU A 179 -5.14 -10.42 1.91
N ILE A 180 -5.77 -9.29 1.52
CA ILE A 180 -5.04 -8.06 1.20
C ILE A 180 -4.14 -7.64 2.36
N PHE A 181 -4.68 -7.58 3.56
CA PHE A 181 -3.93 -7.12 4.74
C PHE A 181 -2.94 -8.17 5.25
N LYS A 182 -3.23 -9.46 5.13
CA LYS A 182 -2.25 -10.53 5.41
C LYS A 182 -1.07 -10.45 4.44
N MET A 183 -1.34 -10.27 3.15
CA MET A 183 -0.30 -10.10 2.12
C MET A 183 0.52 -8.83 2.38
N MET A 184 -0.11 -7.74 2.83
CA MET A 184 0.59 -6.51 3.22
C MET A 184 1.56 -6.75 4.37
N ILE A 185 1.15 -7.50 5.41
CA ILE A 185 2.04 -7.89 6.50
C ILE A 185 3.23 -8.69 5.96
N GLN A 186 3.00 -9.66 5.09
CA GLN A 186 4.08 -10.46 4.49
C GLN A 186 5.09 -9.58 3.74
N GLU A 187 4.63 -8.61 2.96
CA GLU A 187 5.51 -7.69 2.23
C GLU A 187 6.31 -6.78 3.19
N ILE A 188 5.71 -6.34 4.30
CA ILE A 188 6.40 -5.56 5.35
C ILE A 188 7.46 -6.42 6.04
N GLU A 189 7.12 -7.62 6.49
CA GLU A 189 8.05 -8.53 7.18
C GLU A 189 9.21 -8.95 6.26
N LYS A 190 8.94 -9.19 4.96
CA LYS A 190 10.00 -9.43 3.98
C LYS A 190 10.97 -8.24 3.86
N ALA A 191 10.44 -7.03 3.80
CA ALA A 191 11.28 -5.83 3.69
C ALA A 191 12.13 -5.60 4.95
N GLU A 192 11.59 -5.88 6.14
CA GLU A 192 12.33 -5.80 7.40
C GLU A 192 13.39 -6.90 7.53
N GLY A 193 13.11 -8.14 7.09
CA GLY A 193 14.06 -9.24 7.08
C GLY A 193 15.29 -8.92 6.22
N TYR A 194 15.13 -8.34 5.05
CA TYR A 194 16.23 -7.88 4.20
C TYR A 194 17.12 -6.81 4.85
N THR A 195 16.57 -6.00 5.76
CA THR A 195 17.35 -4.97 6.49
C THR A 195 18.10 -5.54 7.68
N GLN A 196 17.64 -6.63 8.29
CA GLN A 196 18.32 -7.29 9.42
C GLN A 196 19.53 -8.12 8.95
N ASP A 197 19.39 -8.89 7.89
CA ASP A 197 20.50 -9.73 7.37
C ASP A 197 21.74 -8.91 6.97
N ARG A 198 21.56 -7.69 6.49
CA ARG A 198 22.65 -6.82 6.11
C ARG A 198 23.36 -6.09 7.24
N LYS A 199 22.70 -5.94 8.40
CA LYS A 199 23.38 -5.42 9.60
C LYS A 199 24.37 -6.42 10.19
N CYS A 200 24.21 -7.72 9.87
CA CYS A 200 25.15 -8.77 10.29
C CYS A 200 26.40 -8.86 9.40
N ASP A 201 26.33 -8.42 8.15
CA ASP A 201 27.48 -8.50 7.20
C ASP A 201 28.45 -7.31 7.28
N MET A 202 28.20 -6.34 8.16
CA MET A 202 29.03 -5.14 8.37
C MET A 202 29.73 -5.11 9.74
N MET A 203 29.93 -6.26 10.39
CA MET A 203 30.76 -6.39 11.58
C MET A 203 32.07 -7.12 11.29
#